data_331d58255afe0506bd317c09c239c215
#
_entry.id   331d58255afe0506bd317c09c239c215
#
_cell.length_a   1.000
_cell.length_b   1.000
_cell.length_c   1.000
_cell.angle_alpha   90.00
_cell.angle_beta   90.00
_cell.angle_gamma   90.00
#
_symmetry.space_group_name_H-M   'P 1'
#
loop_
_entity.id
_entity.type
_entity.pdbx_description
1 polymer ?
#
loop_
_entity_poly.entity_id
_entity_poly.type
_entity_poly.pdbx_seq_one_letter_code
_entity_poly.pdbx_strand_id
1 'polypeptide(L)'
;MHKPVIAAFALTLAVALATGCSSAPPMRYYLVTPLEAAPAAAPAPGPGVVVAAVRLPQYLERPQLVTRSGDNRLQLEEFHQWGGNLGKDLTRVLAENLSRLLGSDAVVAAPHTLRSRPDYRVEVELLRFERAADARMHLAAKWWLQRGADGAPLAGPTTVLQSEPLPASTTFDDTVAAMSRLYGELSRAIAQAITQQHAKAAR
;
A
#
# COMPACT_ATOMS: atom_id res chain seq x y z
N MET A 1 27.36 -27.41 59.50
CA MET A 1 27.76 -26.08 58.95
C MET A 1 27.35 -25.85 57.49
N HIS A 2 26.23 -26.45 56.98
CA HIS A 2 25.81 -26.32 55.54
C HIS A 2 24.59 -25.45 55.29
N LYS A 3 23.88 -25.03 56.37
CA LYS A 3 22.65 -24.21 56.23
C LYS A 3 22.82 -22.83 55.60
N PRO A 4 23.91 -22.03 55.83
CA PRO A 4 24.05 -20.73 55.20
C PRO A 4 24.38 -20.77 53.70
N VAL A 5 25.05 -21.87 53.22
CA VAL A 5 25.40 -22.02 51.84
C VAL A 5 24.17 -22.33 50.97
N ILE A 6 23.26 -23.14 51.47
CA ILE A 6 22.00 -23.49 50.79
C ILE A 6 21.10 -22.26 50.68
N ALA A 7 21.05 -21.44 51.73
CA ALA A 7 20.23 -20.20 51.75
C ALA A 7 20.80 -19.17 50.73
N ALA A 8 22.12 -19.03 50.63
CA ALA A 8 22.76 -18.14 49.65
C ALA A 8 22.52 -18.60 48.21
N PHE A 9 22.56 -19.92 47.95
CA PHE A 9 22.31 -20.49 46.64
C PHE A 9 20.85 -20.35 46.21
N ALA A 10 19.90 -20.51 47.14
CA ALA A 10 18.48 -20.32 46.86
C ALA A 10 18.14 -18.84 46.59
N LEU A 11 18.80 -17.90 47.25
CA LEU A 11 18.61 -16.46 47.05
C LEU A 11 19.17 -16.02 45.66
N THR A 12 20.33 -16.53 45.25
CA THR A 12 20.89 -16.23 43.92
C THR A 12 20.06 -16.82 42.80
N LEU A 13 19.48 -18.01 42.97
CA LEU A 13 18.59 -18.63 41.99
C LEU A 13 17.27 -17.86 41.87
N ALA A 14 16.73 -17.36 42.97
CA ALA A 14 15.49 -16.55 42.99
C ALA A 14 15.67 -15.21 42.27
N VAL A 15 16.84 -14.55 42.43
CA VAL A 15 17.16 -13.29 41.74
C VAL A 15 17.35 -13.52 40.22
N ALA A 16 17.93 -14.66 39.83
CA ALA A 16 18.12 -15.00 38.39
C ALA A 16 16.78 -15.27 37.68
N LEU A 17 15.76 -15.77 38.40
CA LEU A 17 14.42 -16.01 37.84
C LEU A 17 13.57 -14.73 37.71
N ALA A 18 13.91 -13.64 38.41
CA ALA A 18 13.15 -12.41 38.40
C ALA A 18 13.49 -11.48 37.21
N THR A 19 14.58 -11.73 36.48
CA THR A 19 15.04 -10.87 35.38
C THR A 19 14.49 -11.25 34.00
N GLY A 20 13.57 -12.23 33.91
CA GLY A 20 13.12 -12.85 32.68
C GLY A 20 11.91 -12.22 31.97
N CYS A 21 11.36 -11.10 32.42
CA CYS A 21 10.24 -10.45 31.72
C CYS A 21 10.76 -9.46 30.66
N SER A 22 11.24 -9.97 29.53
CA SER A 22 11.38 -9.15 28.33
C SER A 22 9.97 -8.90 27.77
N SER A 23 9.44 -7.68 27.91
CA SER A 23 8.19 -7.32 27.26
C SER A 23 8.39 -7.34 25.74
N ALA A 24 7.53 -8.04 25.01
CA ALA A 24 7.53 -8.02 23.55
C ALA A 24 7.34 -6.57 23.06
N PRO A 25 7.98 -6.20 21.93
CA PRO A 25 7.76 -4.90 21.32
C PRO A 25 6.28 -4.65 21.03
N PRO A 26 5.78 -3.41 21.15
CA PRO A 26 4.40 -3.10 20.83
C PRO A 26 4.13 -3.32 19.34
N MET A 27 2.93 -3.87 19.04
CA MET A 27 2.44 -4.00 17.68
C MET A 27 2.20 -2.62 17.06
N ARG A 28 2.66 -2.39 15.83
CA ARG A 28 2.47 -1.17 15.06
C ARG A 28 1.64 -1.43 13.83
N TYR A 29 0.69 -0.54 13.54
CA TYR A 29 -0.22 -0.66 12.41
C TYR A 29 -0.01 0.48 11.42
N TYR A 30 -0.10 0.17 10.12
CA TYR A 30 0.22 1.06 9.03
C TYR A 30 -0.90 1.11 8.00
N LEU A 31 -1.06 2.25 7.34
CA LEU A 31 -1.96 2.44 6.20
C LEU A 31 -1.20 3.14 5.08
N VAL A 32 -1.55 2.82 3.85
CA VAL A 32 -1.09 3.60 2.70
C VAL A 32 -1.86 4.92 2.68
N THR A 33 -1.14 6.03 2.58
CA THR A 33 -1.75 7.37 2.57
C THR A 33 -2.01 7.84 1.14
N PRO A 34 -3.16 8.50 0.90
CA PRO A 34 -3.43 9.15 -0.39
C PRO A 34 -2.47 10.32 -0.64
N LEU A 35 -2.39 10.77 -1.90
CA LEU A 35 -1.74 12.02 -2.26
C LEU A 35 -2.33 13.18 -1.44
N GLU A 36 -1.48 14.14 -1.10
CA GLU A 36 -1.98 15.37 -0.45
C GLU A 36 -3.03 16.04 -1.33
N ALA A 37 -4.09 16.54 -0.68
CA ALA A 37 -5.11 17.28 -1.40
C ALA A 37 -4.49 18.60 -1.89
N ALA A 38 -4.58 18.87 -3.19
CA ALA A 38 -4.41 20.23 -3.67
C ALA A 38 -5.47 21.13 -3.00
N PRO A 39 -5.19 22.44 -2.77
CA PRO A 39 -6.21 23.38 -2.30
C PRO A 39 -7.45 23.20 -3.15
N ALA A 40 -8.61 23.05 -2.50
CA ALA A 40 -9.87 22.67 -3.14
C ALA A 40 -10.25 23.70 -4.24
N ALA A 41 -9.98 23.36 -5.49
CA ALA A 41 -10.75 23.89 -6.59
C ALA A 41 -12.17 23.31 -6.46
N ALA A 42 -13.20 24.11 -6.73
CA ALA A 42 -14.56 23.62 -6.72
C ALA A 42 -14.66 22.35 -7.60
N PRO A 43 -15.36 21.28 -7.13
CA PRO A 43 -15.50 20.07 -7.90
C PRO A 43 -16.06 20.42 -9.29
N ALA A 44 -15.29 20.11 -10.33
CA ALA A 44 -15.80 20.21 -11.69
C ALA A 44 -16.42 18.87 -12.08
N PRO A 45 -17.45 18.85 -12.94
CA PRO A 45 -17.96 17.60 -13.48
C PRO A 45 -16.84 16.92 -14.31
N GLY A 46 -16.14 16.01 -13.66
CA GLY A 46 -15.10 15.18 -14.29
C GLY A 46 -15.66 13.82 -14.72
N PRO A 47 -14.82 12.96 -15.35
CA PRO A 47 -15.23 11.65 -15.80
C PRO A 47 -15.67 10.75 -14.64
N GLY A 48 -16.72 9.95 -14.86
CA GLY A 48 -17.13 8.89 -13.95
C GLY A 48 -16.20 7.68 -14.04
N VAL A 49 -15.56 7.31 -12.92
CA VAL A 49 -14.58 6.21 -12.88
C VAL A 49 -14.95 5.20 -11.80
N VAL A 50 -14.93 3.92 -12.17
CA VAL A 50 -15.01 2.81 -11.22
C VAL A 50 -13.64 2.15 -11.10
N VAL A 51 -13.09 2.15 -9.91
CA VAL A 51 -11.86 1.41 -9.57
C VAL A 51 -12.25 0.02 -9.09
N ALA A 52 -11.88 -1.02 -9.82
CA ALA A 52 -12.07 -2.40 -9.39
C ALA A 52 -11.17 -2.73 -8.20
N ALA A 53 -11.48 -3.82 -7.50
CA ALA A 53 -10.63 -4.29 -6.40
C ALA A 53 -9.20 -4.54 -6.90
N VAL A 54 -8.21 -3.92 -6.24
CA VAL A 54 -6.79 -4.13 -6.53
C VAL A 54 -6.42 -5.55 -6.18
N ARG A 55 -5.86 -6.29 -7.16
CA ARG A 55 -5.37 -7.64 -6.95
C ARG A 55 -3.94 -7.61 -6.44
N LEU A 56 -3.67 -8.45 -5.44
CA LEU A 56 -2.34 -8.60 -4.84
C LEU A 56 -1.77 -9.98 -5.14
N PRO A 57 -0.44 -10.13 -5.22
CA PRO A 57 0.17 -11.45 -5.15
C PRO A 57 -0.03 -12.03 -3.73
N GLN A 58 -0.18 -13.33 -3.63
CA GLN A 58 -0.54 -14.03 -2.39
C GLN A 58 0.39 -13.69 -1.20
N TYR A 59 1.66 -13.42 -1.45
CA TYR A 59 2.60 -13.10 -0.37
C TYR A 59 2.32 -11.73 0.29
N LEU A 60 1.55 -10.83 -0.33
CA LEU A 60 1.09 -9.56 0.23
C LEU A 60 -0.32 -9.65 0.84
N GLU A 61 -1.05 -10.75 0.65
CA GLU A 61 -2.39 -10.96 1.24
C GLU A 61 -2.31 -11.41 2.70
N ARG A 62 -1.57 -10.66 3.51
CA ARG A 62 -1.33 -10.97 4.92
C ARG A 62 -1.29 -9.70 5.76
N PRO A 63 -1.50 -9.79 7.07
CA PRO A 63 -1.45 -8.60 7.92
C PRO A 63 -0.04 -8.01 8.06
N GLN A 64 1.02 -8.85 8.05
CA GLN A 64 2.38 -8.36 8.27
C GLN A 64 2.89 -7.54 7.08
N LEU A 65 3.68 -6.50 7.35
CA LEU A 65 4.53 -5.89 6.33
C LEU A 65 5.52 -6.93 5.83
N VAL A 66 5.75 -6.94 4.52
CA VAL A 66 6.67 -7.85 3.86
C VAL A 66 7.82 -7.04 3.28
N THR A 67 9.04 -7.50 3.55
CA THR A 67 10.26 -7.01 2.92
C THR A 67 10.96 -8.16 2.20
N ARG A 68 11.91 -7.85 1.33
CA ARG A 68 12.68 -8.84 0.59
C ARG A 68 14.15 -8.74 0.97
N SER A 69 14.71 -9.78 1.57
CA SER A 69 16.10 -9.83 2.04
C SER A 69 17.07 -10.46 1.03
N GLY A 70 16.59 -10.83 -0.15
CA GLY A 70 17.34 -11.41 -1.27
C GLY A 70 16.41 -11.80 -2.39
N ASP A 71 16.92 -12.31 -3.51
CA ASP A 71 16.12 -12.59 -4.70
C ASP A 71 14.95 -13.54 -4.44
N ASN A 72 15.17 -14.54 -3.60
CA ASN A 72 14.19 -15.60 -3.32
C ASN A 72 13.72 -15.64 -1.86
N ARG A 73 14.04 -14.63 -1.04
CA ARG A 73 13.71 -14.63 0.39
C ARG A 73 12.87 -13.43 0.77
N LEU A 74 11.70 -13.71 1.31
CA LEU A 74 10.83 -12.74 1.96
C LEU A 74 11.07 -12.75 3.47
N GLN A 75 10.95 -11.59 4.08
CA GLN A 75 10.95 -11.39 5.52
C GLN A 75 9.60 -10.81 5.93
N LEU A 76 9.02 -11.40 6.98
CA LEU A 76 7.75 -10.97 7.54
C LEU A 76 8.04 -10.20 8.83
N GLU A 77 7.46 -9.02 8.93
CA GLU A 77 7.69 -8.13 10.06
C GLU A 77 6.61 -8.36 11.12
N GLU A 78 6.91 -9.20 12.11
CA GLU A 78 5.91 -9.67 13.09
C GLU A 78 5.23 -8.54 13.85
N PHE A 79 5.96 -7.48 14.21
CA PHE A 79 5.47 -6.36 15.00
C PHE A 79 4.99 -5.17 14.15
N HIS A 80 5.00 -5.31 12.82
CA HIS A 80 4.60 -4.28 11.87
C HIS A 80 3.54 -4.83 10.93
N GLN A 81 2.31 -4.35 11.05
CA GLN A 81 1.17 -4.89 10.31
C GLN A 81 0.39 -3.79 9.60
N TRP A 82 -0.28 -4.17 8.53
CA TRP A 82 -1.28 -3.32 7.92
C TRP A 82 -2.47 -3.12 8.88
N GLY A 83 -3.04 -1.92 8.92
CA GLY A 83 -4.22 -1.58 9.74
C GLY A 83 -5.53 -2.20 9.24
N GLY A 84 -5.43 -3.11 8.26
CA GLY A 84 -6.55 -3.81 7.66
C GLY A 84 -6.12 -4.63 6.46
N ASN A 85 -7.06 -4.91 5.54
CA ASN A 85 -6.74 -5.61 4.30
C ASN A 85 -6.07 -4.65 3.30
N LEU A 86 -4.81 -4.91 2.96
CA LEU A 86 -4.00 -4.06 2.07
C LEU A 86 -4.67 -3.83 0.71
N GLY A 87 -5.24 -4.87 0.08
CA GLY A 87 -5.90 -4.74 -1.22
C GLY A 87 -7.11 -3.80 -1.19
N LYS A 88 -7.90 -3.87 -0.11
CA LYS A 88 -9.03 -2.94 0.09
C LYS A 88 -8.55 -1.51 0.34
N ASP A 89 -7.49 -1.34 1.14
CA ASP A 89 -6.92 -0.03 1.41
C ASP A 89 -6.34 0.60 0.13
N LEU A 90 -5.58 -0.14 -0.65
CA LEU A 90 -5.05 0.30 -1.95
C LEU A 90 -6.17 0.66 -2.93
N THR A 91 -7.27 -0.10 -2.96
CA THR A 91 -8.42 0.21 -3.82
C THR A 91 -9.05 1.55 -3.43
N ARG A 92 -9.23 1.79 -2.13
CA ARG A 92 -9.73 3.06 -1.59
C ARG A 92 -8.79 4.22 -1.91
N VAL A 93 -7.50 4.05 -1.65
CA VAL A 93 -6.47 5.07 -1.88
C VAL A 93 -6.36 5.42 -3.37
N LEU A 94 -6.44 4.43 -4.28
CA LEU A 94 -6.44 4.70 -5.72
C LEU A 94 -7.66 5.52 -6.14
N ALA A 95 -8.85 5.17 -5.67
CA ALA A 95 -10.06 5.94 -5.99
C ALA A 95 -9.96 7.38 -5.47
N GLU A 96 -9.46 7.58 -4.26
CA GLU A 96 -9.25 8.91 -3.68
C GLU A 96 -8.19 9.71 -4.45
N ASN A 97 -7.08 9.09 -4.83
CA ASN A 97 -6.06 9.73 -5.66
C ASN A 97 -6.61 10.14 -7.03
N LEU A 98 -7.36 9.24 -7.70
CA LEU A 98 -7.96 9.54 -8.99
C LEU A 98 -9.01 10.65 -8.88
N SER A 99 -9.84 10.65 -7.84
CA SER A 99 -10.78 11.74 -7.59
C SER A 99 -10.08 13.10 -7.52
N ARG A 100 -8.99 13.18 -6.75
CA ARG A 100 -8.19 14.41 -6.61
C ARG A 100 -7.49 14.82 -7.91
N LEU A 101 -6.88 13.85 -8.61
CA LEU A 101 -6.10 14.10 -9.84
C LEU A 101 -6.99 14.49 -11.02
N LEU A 102 -8.21 13.96 -11.07
CA LEU A 102 -9.18 14.24 -12.14
C LEU A 102 -10.11 15.40 -11.80
N GLY A 103 -10.09 15.88 -10.55
CA GLY A 103 -11.04 16.90 -10.07
C GLY A 103 -12.49 16.41 -10.14
N SER A 104 -12.74 15.11 -9.94
CA SER A 104 -14.06 14.49 -10.14
C SER A 104 -14.56 13.81 -8.87
N ASP A 105 -15.77 14.14 -8.44
CA ASP A 105 -16.48 13.45 -7.35
C ASP A 105 -17.11 12.11 -7.82
N ALA A 106 -17.14 11.87 -9.13
CA ALA A 106 -17.69 10.66 -9.73
C ALA A 106 -16.66 9.53 -9.84
N VAL A 107 -15.78 9.38 -8.84
CA VAL A 107 -14.82 8.28 -8.73
C VAL A 107 -15.18 7.42 -7.54
N VAL A 108 -15.41 6.12 -7.77
CA VAL A 108 -15.79 5.18 -6.71
C VAL A 108 -14.92 3.93 -6.73
N ALA A 109 -14.68 3.38 -5.53
CA ALA A 109 -14.00 2.10 -5.33
C ALA A 109 -15.02 0.96 -5.26
N ALA A 110 -14.72 -0.20 -5.88
CA ALA A 110 -15.54 -1.40 -5.70
C ALA A 110 -15.60 -1.79 -4.20
N PRO A 111 -16.74 -2.30 -3.73
CA PRO A 111 -17.93 -2.75 -4.48
C PRO A 111 -18.94 -1.64 -4.79
N HIS A 112 -18.66 -0.39 -4.45
CA HIS A 112 -19.57 0.70 -4.74
C HIS A 112 -19.72 0.93 -6.24
N THR A 113 -20.89 1.37 -6.64
CA THR A 113 -21.23 1.67 -8.03
C THR A 113 -21.70 3.12 -8.15
N LEU A 114 -21.45 3.71 -9.30
CA LEU A 114 -22.04 5.02 -9.63
C LEU A 114 -23.54 4.88 -9.86
N ARG A 115 -24.29 5.97 -9.63
CA ARG A 115 -25.73 6.05 -9.98
C ARG A 115 -25.97 6.01 -11.49
N SER A 116 -25.00 6.52 -12.25
CA SER A 116 -24.97 6.46 -13.72
C SER A 116 -23.91 5.49 -14.19
N ARG A 117 -23.95 5.12 -15.47
CA ARG A 117 -22.92 4.29 -16.08
C ARG A 117 -21.56 5.03 -16.00
N PRO A 118 -20.48 4.37 -15.56
CA PRO A 118 -19.16 4.99 -15.53
C PRO A 118 -18.65 5.27 -16.96
N ASP A 119 -17.85 6.31 -17.14
CA ASP A 119 -17.12 6.54 -18.38
C ASP A 119 -15.97 5.56 -18.52
N TYR A 120 -15.32 5.24 -17.38
CA TYR A 120 -14.14 4.39 -17.34
C TYR A 120 -14.19 3.39 -16.20
N ARG A 121 -13.55 2.23 -16.43
CA ARG A 121 -13.24 1.23 -15.42
C ARG A 121 -11.74 1.03 -15.36
N VAL A 122 -11.16 1.08 -14.17
CA VAL A 122 -9.74 0.84 -13.90
C VAL A 122 -9.60 -0.47 -13.15
N GLU A 123 -8.72 -1.34 -13.62
CA GLU A 123 -8.30 -2.56 -12.94
C GLU A 123 -6.79 -2.50 -12.69
N VAL A 124 -6.34 -2.95 -11.53
CA VAL A 124 -4.92 -2.99 -11.15
C VAL A 124 -4.58 -4.34 -10.54
N GLU A 125 -3.46 -4.90 -10.98
CA GLU A 125 -2.83 -6.09 -10.42
C GLU A 125 -1.40 -5.71 -10.01
N LEU A 126 -1.12 -5.70 -8.72
CA LEU A 126 0.24 -5.54 -8.22
C LEU A 126 1.00 -6.84 -8.40
N LEU A 127 2.21 -6.75 -8.90
CA LEU A 127 3.17 -7.85 -9.03
C LEU A 127 4.23 -7.78 -7.94
N ARG A 128 4.59 -6.55 -7.53
CA ARG A 128 5.53 -6.25 -6.45
C ARG A 128 5.10 -5.00 -5.71
N PHE A 129 5.22 -5.01 -4.40
CA PHE A 129 5.02 -3.83 -3.57
C PHE A 129 5.72 -4.03 -2.22
N GLU A 130 7.05 -4.00 -2.21
CA GLU A 130 7.85 -4.22 -1.02
C GLU A 130 9.20 -3.50 -1.09
N ARG A 131 9.83 -3.30 0.07
CA ARG A 131 11.24 -2.92 0.17
C ARG A 131 12.11 -4.14 -0.17
N ALA A 132 13.12 -3.95 -1.03
CA ALA A 132 14.03 -5.01 -1.43
C ALA A 132 15.42 -4.90 -0.76
N ALA A 133 16.29 -5.89 -1.02
CA ALA A 133 17.63 -5.95 -0.44
C ALA A 133 18.55 -4.81 -0.91
N ASP A 134 18.24 -4.16 -2.03
CA ASP A 134 18.91 -2.96 -2.53
C ASP A 134 18.52 -1.68 -1.78
N ALA A 135 17.80 -1.82 -0.68
CA ALA A 135 17.25 -0.75 0.14
C ALA A 135 16.26 0.17 -0.59
N ARG A 136 15.74 -0.24 -1.75
CA ARG A 136 14.72 0.52 -2.50
C ARG A 136 13.33 -0.05 -2.26
N MET A 137 12.34 0.80 -2.32
CA MET A 137 10.96 0.37 -2.52
C MET A 137 10.73 0.05 -3.98
N HIS A 138 10.11 -1.09 -4.22
CA HIS A 138 9.73 -1.53 -5.55
C HIS A 138 8.21 -1.62 -5.67
N LEU A 139 7.67 -1.05 -6.74
CA LEU A 139 6.30 -1.24 -7.17
C LEU A 139 6.32 -1.73 -8.61
N ALA A 140 5.71 -2.87 -8.88
CA ALA A 140 5.43 -3.32 -10.23
C ALA A 140 3.94 -3.64 -10.33
N ALA A 141 3.27 -3.10 -11.32
CA ALA A 141 1.84 -3.24 -11.54
C ALA A 141 1.51 -3.43 -13.02
N LYS A 142 0.55 -4.31 -13.29
CA LYS A 142 -0.23 -4.29 -14.53
C LYS A 142 -1.52 -3.55 -14.24
N TRP A 143 -1.98 -2.72 -15.18
CA TRP A 143 -3.26 -2.08 -15.02
C TRP A 143 -3.95 -1.93 -16.38
N TRP A 144 -5.26 -1.86 -16.34
CA TRP A 144 -6.11 -1.77 -17.53
C TRP A 144 -7.11 -0.65 -17.35
N LEU A 145 -7.22 0.18 -18.38
CA LEU A 145 -8.26 1.17 -18.53
C LEU A 145 -9.24 0.68 -19.59
N GLN A 146 -10.50 0.56 -19.22
CA GLN A 146 -11.58 0.12 -20.08
C GLN A 146 -12.63 1.22 -20.21
N ARG A 147 -13.29 1.30 -21.37
CA ARG A 147 -14.46 2.14 -21.55
C ARG A 147 -15.64 1.55 -20.75
N GLY A 148 -16.31 2.40 -19.98
CA GLY A 148 -17.43 1.95 -19.15
C GLY A 148 -18.65 1.47 -19.94
N ALA A 149 -18.80 1.96 -21.18
CA ALA A 149 -19.96 1.65 -22.02
C ALA A 149 -20.00 0.20 -22.49
N ASP A 150 -18.88 -0.36 -22.93
CA ASP A 150 -18.77 -1.64 -23.62
C ASP A 150 -17.61 -2.51 -23.12
N GLY A 151 -16.82 -2.02 -22.16
CA GLY A 151 -15.64 -2.72 -21.65
C GLY A 151 -14.46 -2.72 -22.62
N ALA A 152 -14.51 -1.94 -23.71
CA ALA A 152 -13.42 -1.90 -24.67
C ALA A 152 -12.11 -1.45 -24.04
N PRO A 153 -10.99 -2.15 -24.28
CA PRO A 153 -9.69 -1.76 -23.72
C PRO A 153 -9.21 -0.44 -24.36
N LEU A 154 -8.75 0.49 -23.54
CA LEU A 154 -8.26 1.80 -23.97
C LEU A 154 -6.76 1.97 -23.73
N ALA A 155 -6.25 1.44 -22.60
CA ALA A 155 -4.85 1.46 -22.21
C ALA A 155 -4.56 0.33 -21.22
N GLY A 156 -3.30 -0.08 -21.10
CA GLY A 156 -2.94 -1.16 -20.18
C GLY A 156 -1.44 -1.47 -20.17
N PRO A 157 -0.55 -0.52 -19.81
CA PRO A 157 0.87 -0.80 -19.70
C PRO A 157 1.20 -1.54 -18.40
N THR A 158 2.35 -2.21 -18.40
CA THR A 158 3.03 -2.57 -17.15
C THR A 158 3.82 -1.35 -16.67
N THR A 159 3.64 -0.99 -15.41
CA THR A 159 4.36 0.10 -14.74
C THR A 159 5.30 -0.48 -13.71
N VAL A 160 6.58 -0.12 -13.78
CA VAL A 160 7.59 -0.48 -12.79
C VAL A 160 8.19 0.80 -12.23
N LEU A 161 8.10 0.95 -10.92
CA LEU A 161 8.59 2.11 -10.17
C LEU A 161 9.53 1.65 -9.07
N GLN A 162 10.54 2.47 -8.80
CA GLN A 162 11.48 2.26 -7.71
C GLN A 162 11.73 3.58 -7.00
N SER A 163 11.88 3.55 -5.69
CA SER A 163 12.33 4.73 -4.94
C SER A 163 13.84 4.93 -5.10
N GLU A 164 14.35 6.07 -4.66
CA GLU A 164 15.75 6.18 -4.30
C GLU A 164 16.08 5.18 -3.16
N PRO A 165 17.35 4.80 -3.00
CA PRO A 165 17.76 3.98 -1.86
C PRO A 165 17.38 4.65 -0.56
N LEU A 166 16.70 3.91 0.31
CA LEU A 166 16.34 4.38 1.63
C LEU A 166 17.57 4.27 2.55
N PRO A 167 17.83 5.25 3.42
CA PRO A 167 18.92 5.19 4.39
C PRO A 167 18.90 3.93 5.24
N ALA A 168 20.06 3.51 5.75
CA ALA A 168 20.15 2.36 6.67
C ALA A 168 19.37 2.56 7.97
N SER A 169 19.18 3.82 8.39
CA SER A 169 18.37 4.23 9.55
C SER A 169 16.87 4.30 9.27
N THR A 170 16.42 3.90 8.06
CA THR A 170 15.01 3.99 7.66
C THR A 170 14.12 3.16 8.58
N THR A 171 13.12 3.82 9.11
CA THR A 171 12.05 3.20 9.91
C THR A 171 11.00 2.54 9.02
N PHE A 172 10.08 1.78 9.63
CA PHE A 172 8.91 1.27 8.90
C PHE A 172 7.93 2.38 8.52
N ASP A 173 7.85 3.47 9.29
CA ASP A 173 7.09 4.68 8.94
C ASP A 173 7.62 5.28 7.62
N ASP A 174 8.94 5.45 7.49
CA ASP A 174 9.58 5.94 6.26
C ASP A 174 9.37 4.98 5.08
N THR A 175 9.42 3.68 5.36
CA THR A 175 9.17 2.62 4.35
C THR A 175 7.75 2.74 3.81
N VAL A 176 6.74 2.84 4.68
CA VAL A 176 5.33 2.98 4.26
C VAL A 176 5.08 4.33 3.60
N ALA A 177 5.75 5.41 4.04
CA ALA A 177 5.70 6.69 3.34
C ALA A 177 6.26 6.60 1.91
N ALA A 178 7.36 5.86 1.70
CA ALA A 178 7.91 5.60 0.37
C ALA A 178 6.95 4.73 -0.49
N MET A 179 6.30 3.72 0.10
CA MET A 179 5.24 2.95 -0.54
C MET A 179 4.10 3.85 -1.01
N SER A 180 3.63 4.75 -0.15
CA SER A 180 2.55 5.69 -0.46
C SER A 180 2.92 6.61 -1.62
N ARG A 181 4.17 7.11 -1.67
CA ARG A 181 4.66 7.94 -2.79
C ARG A 181 4.65 7.18 -4.12
N LEU A 182 5.20 5.95 -4.17
CA LEU A 182 5.19 5.14 -5.39
C LEU A 182 3.77 4.81 -5.86
N TYR A 183 2.87 4.54 -4.91
CA TYR A 183 1.47 4.29 -5.26
C TYR A 183 0.77 5.55 -5.78
N GLY A 184 1.15 6.72 -5.27
CA GLY A 184 0.75 8.02 -5.82
C GLY A 184 1.26 8.24 -7.24
N GLU A 185 2.48 7.83 -7.58
CA GLU A 185 3.02 7.89 -8.95
C GLU A 185 2.26 6.98 -9.92
N LEU A 186 1.95 5.74 -9.51
CA LEU A 186 1.06 4.86 -10.28
C LEU A 186 -0.30 5.52 -10.53
N SER A 187 -0.88 6.14 -9.48
CA SER A 187 -2.15 6.84 -9.60
C SER A 187 -2.09 8.00 -10.60
N ARG A 188 -0.99 8.75 -10.65
CA ARG A 188 -0.78 9.83 -11.64
C ARG A 188 -0.70 9.28 -13.07
N ALA A 189 0.01 8.17 -13.28
CA ALA A 189 0.09 7.54 -14.61
C ALA A 189 -1.30 7.10 -15.11
N ILE A 190 -2.13 6.51 -14.24
CA ILE A 190 -3.49 6.11 -14.56
C ILE A 190 -4.37 7.33 -14.85
N ALA A 191 -4.31 8.36 -14.00
CA ALA A 191 -5.07 9.60 -14.18
C ALA A 191 -4.72 10.29 -15.51
N GLN A 192 -3.44 10.32 -15.88
CA GLN A 192 -2.99 10.87 -17.16
C GLN A 192 -3.60 10.11 -18.34
N ALA A 193 -3.63 8.78 -18.29
CA ALA A 193 -4.24 7.97 -19.34
C ALA A 193 -5.75 8.25 -19.45
N ILE A 194 -6.48 8.36 -18.32
CA ILE A 194 -7.90 8.72 -18.31
C ILE A 194 -8.10 10.09 -18.96
N THR A 195 -7.34 11.09 -18.56
CA THR A 195 -7.43 12.47 -19.13
C THR A 195 -7.21 12.48 -20.63
N GLN A 196 -6.21 11.72 -21.12
CA GLN A 196 -5.94 11.62 -22.55
C GLN A 196 -7.09 10.96 -23.33
N GLN A 197 -7.70 9.89 -22.77
CA GLN A 197 -8.83 9.23 -23.42
C GLN A 197 -10.09 10.09 -23.37
N HIS A 198 -10.31 10.81 -22.26
CA HIS A 198 -11.45 11.71 -22.11
C HIS A 198 -11.39 12.88 -23.09
N ALA A 199 -10.19 13.48 -23.29
CA ALA A 199 -9.97 14.52 -24.28
C ALA A 199 -10.16 14.04 -25.73
N LYS A 200 -9.87 12.77 -26.04
CA LYS A 200 -10.12 12.18 -27.37
C LYS A 200 -11.61 11.93 -27.60
N ALA A 201 -12.36 11.54 -26.58
CA ALA A 201 -13.80 11.27 -26.69
C ALA A 201 -14.66 12.55 -26.82
N ALA A 202 -14.12 13.69 -26.38
CA ALA A 202 -14.77 15.00 -26.48
C ALA A 202 -14.58 15.71 -27.83
N ARG A 203 -13.79 15.14 -28.74
CA ARG A 203 -13.53 15.66 -30.12
C ARG A 203 -14.40 14.98 -31.15
#